data_c841d5173af22d35ab3f4b062bf71abc
#
_entry.id   c841d5173af22d35ab3f4b062bf71abc
#
_cell.length_a   1.000
_cell.length_b   1.000
_cell.length_c   1.000
_cell.angle_alpha   90.00
_cell.angle_beta   90.00
_cell.angle_gamma   90.00
#
_symmetry.space_group_name_H-M   'P 1'
#
loop_
_entity.id
_entity.type
_entity.pdbx_description
1 polymer ?
#
loop_
_entity_poly.entity_id
_entity_poly.type
_entity_poly.pdbx_seq_one_letter_code
_entity_poly.pdbx_strand_id
1 'polypeptide(L)'
;MLHIIKLCVGVKEVADLAAWQASRRRLDPPLRHQTRMMPKRVPELLDGGSIYWVIGGFVRVRQRLLDVREEHWDDGSACCGLVLDPDLIPVELRPQKPFQGWRYLDPAAAPPDLAKGVVQASGLEKLPPALRAELRALCLI
;
A
#
# COMPACT_ATOMS: atom_id res chain seq x y z
N MET A 1 2.41 -4.19 -16.91
CA MET A 1 2.19 -4.00 -15.46
C MET A 1 3.17 -2.99 -14.89
N LEU A 2 2.68 -2.04 -14.14
CA LEU A 2 3.49 -1.00 -13.49
C LEU A 2 2.94 -0.79 -12.08
N HIS A 3 3.80 -0.46 -11.12
CA HIS A 3 3.39 -0.19 -9.74
C HIS A 3 3.63 1.26 -9.35
N ILE A 4 3.13 1.63 -8.19
CA ILE A 4 3.40 2.90 -7.50
C ILE A 4 4.02 2.58 -6.15
N ILE A 5 4.97 3.40 -5.72
CA ILE A 5 5.52 3.37 -4.36
C ILE A 5 5.24 4.72 -3.71
N LYS A 6 4.80 4.69 -2.45
CA LYS A 6 4.44 5.90 -1.71
C LYS A 6 4.73 5.75 -0.24
N LEU A 7 5.22 6.84 0.37
CA LEU A 7 5.37 6.93 1.82
C LEU A 7 3.98 7.06 2.46
N CYS A 8 3.71 6.23 3.45
CA CYS A 8 2.47 6.29 4.22
C CYS A 8 2.66 7.30 5.37
N VAL A 9 2.30 8.55 5.10
CA VAL A 9 2.54 9.65 6.04
C VAL A 9 1.66 9.50 7.28
N GLY A 10 2.25 9.66 8.46
CA GLY A 10 1.53 9.61 9.73
C GLY A 10 1.23 8.22 10.25
N VAL A 11 1.62 7.19 9.52
CA VAL A 11 1.41 5.79 9.90
C VAL A 11 2.74 5.18 10.35
N LYS A 12 2.75 4.56 11.52
CA LYS A 12 3.95 3.92 12.08
C LYS A 12 3.93 2.41 11.92
N GLU A 13 2.74 1.80 11.84
CA GLU A 13 2.56 0.36 11.74
C GLU A 13 1.49 0.02 10.70
N VAL A 14 1.57 -1.17 10.14
CA VAL A 14 0.58 -1.65 9.16
C VAL A 14 -0.82 -1.71 9.77
N ALA A 15 -0.92 -2.06 11.06
CA ALA A 15 -2.22 -2.09 11.75
C ALA A 15 -2.91 -0.72 11.76
N ASP A 16 -2.15 0.36 11.86
CA ASP A 16 -2.70 1.72 11.82
C ASP A 16 -3.29 2.02 10.44
N LEU A 17 -2.58 1.62 9.38
CA LEU A 17 -3.07 1.78 8.02
C LEU A 17 -4.35 0.97 7.81
N ALA A 18 -4.37 -0.28 8.27
CA ALA A 18 -5.54 -1.15 8.15
C ALA A 18 -6.77 -0.57 8.85
N ALA A 19 -6.59 -0.07 10.07
CA ALA A 19 -7.67 0.53 10.85
C ALA A 19 -8.20 1.80 10.17
N TRP A 20 -7.31 2.66 9.69
CA TRP A 20 -7.70 3.89 9.00
C TRP A 20 -8.48 3.58 7.71
N GLN A 21 -8.01 2.62 6.92
CA GLN A 21 -8.68 2.23 5.69
C GLN A 21 -10.04 1.58 5.93
N ALA A 22 -10.17 0.76 6.97
CA ALA A 22 -11.45 0.16 7.33
C ALA A 22 -12.48 1.23 7.68
N SER A 23 -12.08 2.26 8.42
CA SER A 23 -12.93 3.40 8.75
C SER A 23 -13.35 4.18 7.50
N ARG A 24 -12.39 4.50 6.63
CA ARG A 24 -12.66 5.26 5.39
C ARG A 24 -13.56 4.49 4.44
N ARG A 25 -13.35 3.19 4.30
CA ARG A 25 -14.18 2.34 3.45
C ARG A 25 -15.64 2.32 3.90
N ARG A 26 -15.88 2.36 5.20
CA ARG A 26 -17.23 2.40 5.76
C ARG A 26 -17.89 3.77 5.60
N LEU A 27 -17.13 4.86 5.80
CA LEU A 27 -17.67 6.22 5.84
C LEU A 27 -17.75 6.86 4.44
N ASP A 28 -16.84 6.51 3.55
CA ASP A 28 -16.71 7.15 2.24
C ASP A 28 -16.22 6.13 1.19
N PRO A 29 -17.07 5.15 0.82
CA PRO A 29 -16.70 4.19 -0.23
C PRO A 29 -16.65 4.84 -1.62
N PRO A 30 -15.88 4.29 -2.57
CA PRO A 30 -14.98 3.15 -2.40
C PRO A 30 -13.70 3.53 -1.66
N LEU A 31 -12.99 2.52 -1.14
CA LEU A 31 -11.68 2.73 -0.53
C LEU A 31 -10.73 3.30 -1.56
N ARG A 32 -10.16 4.49 -1.27
CA ARG A 32 -9.22 5.12 -2.18
C ARG A 32 -8.24 6.00 -1.42
N HIS A 33 -7.07 6.17 -1.99
CA HIS A 33 -6.08 7.12 -1.52
C HIS A 33 -6.10 8.33 -2.43
N GLN A 34 -6.26 9.53 -1.87
CA GLN A 34 -6.25 10.77 -2.63
C GLN A 34 -4.85 11.36 -2.64
N THR A 35 -4.38 11.74 -3.82
CA THR A 35 -3.06 12.34 -4.02
C THR A 35 -3.16 13.49 -5.01
N ARG A 36 -2.22 14.43 -4.91
CA ARG A 36 -2.24 15.62 -5.76
C ARG A 36 -1.98 15.32 -7.23
N MET A 37 -1.04 14.43 -7.50
CA MET A 37 -0.56 14.18 -8.85
C MET A 37 -1.27 13.00 -9.50
N MET A 38 -1.87 13.25 -10.66
CA MET A 38 -2.50 12.20 -11.47
C MET A 38 -1.42 11.44 -12.25
N PRO A 39 -1.36 10.09 -12.14
CA PRO A 39 -0.44 9.31 -12.96
C PRO A 39 -0.82 9.37 -14.44
N LYS A 40 0.18 9.36 -15.31
CA LYS A 40 -0.03 9.37 -16.76
C LYS A 40 -0.15 7.97 -17.34
N ARG A 41 0.46 6.97 -16.70
CA ARG A 41 0.51 5.58 -17.18
C ARG A 41 -0.57 4.72 -16.56
N VAL A 42 -1.80 5.22 -16.56
CA VAL A 42 -2.95 4.57 -15.90
C VAL A 42 -3.22 3.16 -16.45
N PRO A 43 -3.24 2.90 -17.77
CA PRO A 43 -3.50 1.54 -18.26
C PRO A 43 -2.50 0.51 -17.75
N GLU A 44 -1.23 0.89 -17.60
CA GLU A 44 -0.19 -0.01 -17.08
C GLU A 44 -0.37 -0.26 -15.59
N LEU A 45 -0.81 0.75 -14.85
CA LEU A 45 -1.09 0.62 -13.41
C LEU A 45 -2.29 -0.29 -13.16
N LEU A 46 -3.31 -0.21 -13.99
CA LEU A 46 -4.53 -1.02 -13.82
C LEU A 46 -4.38 -2.43 -14.39
N ASP A 47 -3.29 -2.72 -15.06
CA ASP A 47 -2.96 -4.06 -15.55
C ASP A 47 -2.23 -4.86 -14.46
N GLY A 48 -2.89 -5.11 -13.35
CA GLY A 48 -2.34 -5.88 -12.22
C GLY A 48 -1.39 -5.10 -11.31
N GLY A 49 -1.30 -3.78 -11.47
CA GLY A 49 -0.42 -2.94 -10.65
C GLY A 49 -0.92 -2.77 -9.23
N SER A 50 0.01 -2.43 -8.33
CA SER A 50 -0.27 -2.21 -6.91
C SER A 50 0.43 -0.93 -6.42
N ILE A 51 -0.08 -0.37 -5.32
CA ILE A 51 0.64 0.64 -4.57
C ILE A 51 1.43 -0.06 -3.46
N TYR A 52 2.72 0.24 -3.37
CA TYR A 52 3.61 -0.29 -2.35
C TYR A 52 3.79 0.78 -1.27
N TRP A 53 3.40 0.46 -0.05
CA TRP A 53 3.43 1.40 1.06
C TRP A 53 4.75 1.33 1.83
N VAL A 54 5.38 2.49 2.01
CA VAL A 54 6.57 2.63 2.85
C VAL A 54 6.12 3.05 4.24
N ILE A 55 6.40 2.21 5.22
CA ILE A 55 6.01 2.42 6.62
C ILE A 55 7.22 2.18 7.51
N GLY A 56 7.59 3.17 8.32
CA GLY A 56 8.71 3.05 9.23
C GLY A 56 10.06 2.81 8.55
N GLY A 57 10.27 3.36 7.37
CA GLY A 57 11.52 3.24 6.64
C GLY A 57 11.66 1.98 5.78
N PHE A 58 10.59 1.20 5.63
CA PHE A 58 10.58 -0.03 4.84
C PHE A 58 9.35 -0.13 3.98
N VAL A 59 9.49 -0.70 2.79
CA VAL A 59 8.34 -1.18 2.02
C VAL A 59 7.81 -2.40 2.74
N ARG A 60 6.53 -2.40 3.12
CA ARG A 60 5.96 -3.45 3.99
C ARG A 60 4.78 -4.18 3.40
N VAL A 61 3.89 -3.48 2.71
CA VAL A 61 2.68 -4.04 2.14
C VAL A 61 2.38 -3.42 0.80
N ARG A 62 1.62 -4.14 -0.01
CA ARG A 62 1.06 -3.59 -1.26
C ARG A 62 -0.45 -3.76 -1.30
N GLN A 63 -1.11 -2.90 -2.05
CA GLN A 63 -2.53 -3.01 -2.35
C GLN A 63 -2.74 -2.90 -3.85
N ARG A 64 -3.59 -3.75 -4.40
CA ARG A 64 -3.90 -3.73 -5.81
C ARG A 64 -4.66 -2.45 -6.18
N LEU A 65 -4.29 -1.83 -7.28
CA LEU A 65 -4.98 -0.68 -7.85
C LEU A 65 -6.16 -1.18 -8.67
N LEU A 66 -7.36 -0.72 -8.32
CA LEU A 66 -8.59 -1.12 -9.01
C LEU A 66 -9.03 -0.07 -10.02
N ASP A 67 -8.76 1.21 -9.75
CA ASP A 67 -9.13 2.31 -10.63
C ASP A 67 -8.31 3.54 -10.28
N VAL A 68 -8.25 4.49 -11.21
CA VAL A 68 -7.66 5.81 -11.01
C VAL A 68 -8.68 6.83 -11.45
N ARG A 69 -9.09 7.70 -10.53
CA ARG A 69 -10.20 8.62 -10.74
C ARG A 69 -9.74 10.06 -10.60
N GLU A 70 -10.33 10.93 -11.42
CA GLU A 70 -10.24 12.37 -11.21
C GLU A 70 -11.20 12.76 -10.10
N GLU A 71 -10.68 13.45 -9.07
CA GLU A 71 -11.47 13.90 -7.93
C GLU A 71 -11.11 15.36 -7.61
N HIS A 72 -11.77 15.91 -6.60
CA HIS A 72 -11.53 17.28 -6.15
C HIS A 72 -11.46 17.31 -4.63
N TRP A 73 -10.54 18.13 -4.11
CA TRP A 73 -10.50 18.42 -2.69
C TRP A 73 -11.68 19.30 -2.29
N ASP A 74 -11.91 19.48 -0.99
CA ASP A 74 -12.98 20.30 -0.47
C ASP A 74 -12.91 21.77 -0.95
N ASP A 75 -11.71 22.25 -1.25
CA ASP A 75 -11.51 23.60 -1.80
C ASP A 75 -11.76 23.69 -3.31
N GLY A 76 -12.16 22.60 -3.97
CA GLY A 76 -12.42 22.53 -5.39
C GLY A 76 -11.22 22.26 -6.28
N SER A 77 -10.00 22.21 -5.74
CA SER A 77 -8.82 21.90 -6.53
C SER A 77 -8.80 20.43 -6.94
N ALA A 78 -8.27 20.16 -8.14
CA ALA A 78 -8.22 18.80 -8.69
C ALA A 78 -7.24 17.92 -7.93
N CYS A 79 -7.62 16.65 -7.76
CA CYS A 79 -6.75 15.61 -7.20
C CYS A 79 -7.02 14.28 -7.88
N CYS A 80 -6.25 13.28 -7.50
CA CYS A 80 -6.38 11.92 -8.02
C CYS A 80 -6.84 10.99 -6.90
N GLY A 81 -7.86 10.17 -7.18
CA GLY A 81 -8.28 9.07 -6.30
C GLY A 81 -7.76 7.75 -6.83
N LEU A 82 -6.87 7.12 -6.07
CA LEU A 82 -6.39 5.77 -6.36
C LEU A 82 -7.30 4.78 -5.64
N VAL A 83 -8.19 4.13 -6.39
CA VAL A 83 -9.12 3.15 -5.82
C VAL A 83 -8.38 1.87 -5.53
N LEU A 84 -8.48 1.38 -4.31
CA LEU A 84 -7.66 0.28 -3.80
C LEU A 84 -8.52 -0.93 -3.44
N ASP A 85 -7.98 -2.11 -3.71
CA ASP A 85 -8.49 -3.34 -3.11
C ASP A 85 -8.24 -3.27 -1.60
N PRO A 86 -9.19 -3.67 -0.75
CA PRO A 86 -9.01 -3.57 0.70
C PRO A 86 -7.95 -4.52 1.27
N ASP A 87 -7.49 -5.51 0.51
CA ASP A 87 -6.50 -6.46 1.01
C ASP A 87 -5.11 -5.83 1.04
N LEU A 88 -4.49 -5.83 2.21
CA LEU A 88 -3.09 -5.45 2.40
C LEU A 88 -2.23 -6.71 2.28
N ILE A 89 -1.41 -6.77 1.26
CA ILE A 89 -0.59 -7.96 0.97
C ILE A 89 0.82 -7.73 1.49
N PRO A 90 1.29 -8.49 2.48
CA PRO A 90 2.65 -8.35 3.00
C PRO A 90 3.69 -8.67 1.92
N VAL A 91 4.76 -7.88 1.90
CA VAL A 91 5.89 -8.09 1.00
C VAL A 91 7.18 -8.17 1.80
N GLU A 92 8.23 -8.67 1.17
CA GLU A 92 9.56 -8.68 1.81
C GLU A 92 9.96 -7.26 2.20
N LEU A 93 10.51 -7.11 3.42
CA LEU A 93 10.99 -5.83 3.89
C LEU A 93 12.13 -5.34 3.02
N ARG A 94 11.99 -4.11 2.52
CA ARG A 94 13.02 -3.46 1.74
C ARG A 94 13.20 -2.04 2.25
N PRO A 95 14.41 -1.66 2.69
CA PRO A 95 14.65 -0.30 3.16
C PRO A 95 14.32 0.72 2.08
N GLN A 96 13.69 1.81 2.48
CA GLN A 96 13.35 2.89 1.57
C GLN A 96 13.45 4.22 2.30
N LYS A 97 14.25 5.14 1.76
CA LYS A 97 14.36 6.49 2.31
C LYS A 97 13.05 7.25 2.08
N PRO A 98 12.64 8.11 3.02
CA PRO A 98 11.44 8.95 2.83
C PRO A 98 11.57 9.83 1.59
N PHE A 99 10.44 10.01 0.91
CA PHE A 99 10.30 10.92 -0.23
C PHE A 99 8.88 11.49 -0.26
N GLN A 100 8.69 12.58 -0.98
CA GLN A 100 7.37 13.20 -1.10
C GLN A 100 6.60 12.67 -2.30
N GLY A 101 5.27 12.56 -2.12
CA GLY A 101 4.37 12.10 -3.17
C GLY A 101 4.52 10.61 -3.47
N TRP A 102 4.24 10.25 -4.70
CA TRP A 102 4.37 8.87 -5.17
C TRP A 102 5.35 8.82 -6.34
N ARG A 103 5.87 7.63 -6.60
CA ARG A 103 6.74 7.36 -7.75
C ARG A 103 6.29 6.10 -8.44
N TYR A 104 6.57 5.98 -9.73
CA TYR A 104 6.42 4.71 -10.42
C TYR A 104 7.43 3.70 -9.87
N LEU A 105 7.00 2.45 -9.76
CA LEU A 105 7.85 1.35 -9.34
C LEU A 105 7.80 0.27 -10.40
N ASP A 106 8.96 -0.02 -11.00
CA ASP A 106 9.10 -1.08 -11.98
C ASP A 106 8.81 -2.44 -11.32
N PRO A 107 8.06 -3.35 -11.97
CA PRO A 107 7.82 -4.69 -11.42
C PRO A 107 9.11 -5.43 -11.07
N ALA A 108 10.17 -5.23 -11.84
CA ALA A 108 11.47 -5.87 -11.55
C ALA A 108 12.11 -5.34 -10.27
N ALA A 109 11.78 -4.12 -9.84
CA ALA A 109 12.30 -3.52 -8.63
C ALA A 109 11.38 -3.71 -7.42
N ALA A 110 10.17 -4.23 -7.61
CA ALA A 110 9.21 -4.43 -6.54
C ALA A 110 9.59 -5.62 -5.66
N PRO A 111 9.50 -5.50 -4.33
CA PRO A 111 9.75 -6.66 -3.46
C PRO A 111 8.68 -7.73 -3.67
N PRO A 112 9.06 -9.01 -3.62
CA PRO A 112 8.10 -10.09 -3.77
C PRO A 112 7.18 -10.20 -2.56
N ASP A 113 6.00 -10.77 -2.76
CA ASP A 113 5.08 -11.06 -1.68
C ASP A 113 5.66 -12.10 -0.72
N LEU A 114 5.34 -11.96 0.56
CA LEU A 114 5.67 -13.00 1.53
C LEU A 114 4.76 -14.19 1.27
N ALA A 115 5.36 -15.37 1.08
CA ALA A 115 4.59 -16.58 0.88
C ALA A 115 3.85 -16.96 2.18
N LYS A 116 2.58 -17.33 2.08
CA LYS A 116 1.78 -17.67 3.25
C LYS A 116 2.41 -18.80 4.08
N GLY A 117 2.98 -19.81 3.44
CA GLY A 117 3.66 -20.89 4.14
C GLY A 117 4.88 -20.44 4.93
N VAL A 118 5.61 -19.47 4.42
CA VAL A 118 6.77 -18.89 5.10
C VAL A 118 6.33 -18.10 6.33
N VAL A 119 5.24 -17.37 6.23
CA VAL A 119 4.70 -16.58 7.33
C VAL A 119 4.19 -17.48 8.46
N GLN A 120 3.55 -18.58 8.12
CA GLN A 120 2.86 -19.45 9.11
C GLN A 120 3.80 -20.29 9.95
N ALA A 121 4.87 -20.78 9.40
CA ALA A 121 5.71 -21.75 10.09
C ALA A 121 7.07 -21.16 10.45
N SER A 122 8.08 -21.51 9.70
CA SER A 122 9.46 -21.12 9.99
C SER A 122 9.73 -19.66 9.62
N GLY A 123 9.01 -19.12 8.65
CA GLY A 123 9.20 -17.72 8.22
C GLY A 123 8.84 -16.71 9.29
N LEU A 124 7.78 -16.98 10.06
CA LEU A 124 7.33 -16.10 11.12
C LEU A 124 8.39 -15.91 12.21
N GLU A 125 9.08 -16.96 12.57
CA GLU A 125 10.12 -16.92 13.60
C GLU A 125 11.33 -16.09 13.17
N LYS A 126 11.56 -15.96 11.88
CA LYS A 126 12.65 -15.18 11.32
C LYS A 126 12.31 -13.72 11.13
N LEU A 127 11.04 -13.34 11.29
CA LEU A 127 10.59 -11.97 11.14
C LEU A 127 10.87 -11.16 12.40
N PRO A 128 11.15 -9.85 12.26
CA PRO A 128 11.23 -8.97 13.43
C PRO A 128 9.94 -9.03 14.24
N PRO A 129 10.00 -8.90 15.58
CA PRO A 129 8.79 -8.94 16.43
C PRO A 129 7.72 -7.94 16.01
N ALA A 130 8.10 -6.73 15.61
CA ALA A 130 7.15 -5.72 15.16
C ALA A 130 6.38 -6.19 13.92
N LEU A 131 7.07 -6.81 12.95
CA LEU A 131 6.42 -7.30 11.74
C LEU A 131 5.48 -8.47 12.06
N ARG A 132 5.86 -9.35 12.98
CA ARG A 132 4.98 -10.44 13.42
C ARG A 132 3.68 -9.90 14.03
N ALA A 133 3.78 -8.86 14.85
CA ALA A 133 2.63 -8.21 15.44
C ALA A 133 1.73 -7.58 14.38
N GLU A 134 2.30 -6.94 13.38
CA GLU A 134 1.56 -6.36 12.27
C GLU A 134 0.79 -7.41 11.48
N LEU A 135 1.42 -8.54 11.18
CA LEU A 135 0.77 -9.63 10.47
C LEU A 135 -0.39 -10.23 11.25
N ARG A 136 -0.26 -10.34 12.58
CA ARG A 136 -1.36 -10.77 13.44
C ARG A 136 -2.51 -9.78 13.44
N ALA A 137 -2.21 -8.49 13.51
CA ALA A 137 -3.22 -7.44 13.47
C ALA A 137 -4.01 -7.45 12.15
N LEU A 138 -3.37 -7.89 11.06
CA LEU A 138 -4.02 -8.04 9.76
C LEU A 138 -4.72 -9.40 9.59
N CYS A 139 -4.70 -10.26 10.61
CA CYS A 139 -5.28 -11.61 10.56
C CYS A 139 -4.68 -12.49 9.46
N LEU A 140 -3.40 -12.34 9.18
CA LEU A 140 -2.68 -13.09 8.16
C LEU A 140 -1.98 -14.34 8.73
N ILE A 141 -1.95 -14.45 10.02
CA ILE A 141 -1.35 -15.58 10.75
C ILE A 141 -2.19 -15.99 11.94
#